data_8fe94a9e83213228395423cf268f8da8
#
_entry.id   8fe94a9e83213228395423cf268f8da8
#
_cell.length_a   1.000
_cell.length_b   1.000
_cell.length_c   1.000
_cell.angle_alpha   90.00
_cell.angle_beta   90.00
_cell.angle_gamma   90.00
#
_symmetry.space_group_name_H-M   'P 1'
#
loop_
_entity.id
_entity.type
_entity.pdbx_description
1 polymer ?
#
loop_
_entity_poly.entity_id
_entity_poly.type
_entity_poly.pdbx_seq_one_letter_code
_entity_poly.pdbx_strand_id
1 'polypeptide(L)'
;MLDGTNTLRGAIVSWTLCFNDVLDSDKLHSSLFRLLEIGDWRKVGGRLRLKDDGDLEIRVPRLFTTDRPAISFSHQSLAMNLNDHPLGKKLPVATEVASIQTGPQEFRAFAAREDAPTTLEDFLYQDVPQLSLHITSFNDATLALLHSWCLVLAGRELEVPALLGAREDPICAAADAPVEKEETFKVGEKQLTGLGMLSFGVRFASDLMWNRVVETRTIFLPKKAVAELRRQARVDLAAGDGSGDEPPFLSEGDVLTACVARAVASSLPQPRPVTVLQVLNARFRLSSLVSVSGVYIQNMALAAFTFLSPEVARGPLGPIAMENRRCLTEQSTEGQVLAFLRKLRVMPKPSRDPSMVVCGEPDALLMPFTNWTRAEFFKTADFGPAVVRAGDINKARNMPGTMVYHHASSMRESRAARNVIVVLGKDHNEGYWLTGMLLPPAWVQIQKQINTLSQ
;
A
#
# COMPACT_ATOMS: atom_id res chain seq x y z
N MET A 1 -6.11 -11.66 14.27
CA MET A 1 -7.37 -11.82 13.49
C MET A 1 -7.12 -11.61 12.00
N LEU A 2 -6.65 -10.47 11.57
CA LEU A 2 -6.50 -10.15 10.14
C LEU A 2 -5.26 -10.80 9.50
N ASP A 3 -4.12 -10.87 10.19
CA ASP A 3 -2.88 -11.49 9.67
C ASP A 3 -3.02 -12.96 9.28
N GLY A 4 -3.93 -13.68 9.94
CA GLY A 4 -4.18 -15.10 9.68
C GLY A 4 -5.14 -15.39 8.55
N THR A 5 -5.64 -14.37 7.83
CA THR A 5 -6.57 -14.57 6.72
C THR A 5 -5.88 -15.16 5.49
N ASN A 6 -6.62 -15.90 4.67
CA ASN A 6 -6.05 -16.60 3.51
C ASN A 6 -5.39 -15.65 2.51
N THR A 7 -5.94 -14.45 2.32
CA THR A 7 -5.37 -13.45 1.41
C THR A 7 -4.07 -12.86 1.95
N LEU A 8 -4.02 -12.54 3.25
CA LEU A 8 -2.89 -11.80 3.81
C LEU A 8 -1.71 -12.70 4.16
N ARG A 9 -1.95 -13.91 4.72
CA ARG A 9 -0.86 -14.84 5.04
C ARG A 9 -0.07 -15.31 3.82
N GLY A 10 -0.66 -15.27 2.63
CA GLY A 10 0.00 -15.57 1.36
C GLY A 10 0.61 -14.36 0.65
N ALA A 11 0.43 -13.15 1.19
CA ALA A 11 0.94 -11.92 0.58
C ALA A 11 2.39 -11.65 1.00
N ILE A 12 3.34 -12.15 0.20
CA ILE A 12 4.75 -11.84 0.36
C ILE A 12 5.07 -10.64 -0.51
N VAL A 13 5.58 -9.59 0.13
CA VAL A 13 5.80 -8.28 -0.50
C VAL A 13 7.27 -7.92 -0.41
N SER A 14 7.84 -7.56 -1.53
CA SER A 14 9.13 -6.86 -1.61
C SER A 14 8.86 -5.36 -1.58
N TRP A 15 9.60 -4.65 -0.76
CA TRP A 15 9.54 -3.19 -0.69
C TRP A 15 10.91 -2.60 -0.99
N THR A 16 11.03 -1.90 -2.09
CA THR A 16 12.27 -1.30 -2.56
C THR A 16 12.29 0.19 -2.24
N LEU A 17 13.35 0.66 -1.60
CA LEU A 17 13.64 2.06 -1.34
C LEU A 17 14.85 2.45 -2.18
N CYS A 18 14.75 3.55 -2.88
CA CYS A 18 15.79 4.05 -3.77
C CYS A 18 16.40 5.34 -3.19
N PHE A 19 17.71 5.35 -3.05
CA PHE A 19 18.49 6.49 -2.59
C PHE A 19 19.45 6.92 -3.70
N ASN A 20 19.63 8.21 -3.84
CA ASN A 20 20.67 8.79 -4.70
C ASN A 20 22.02 8.96 -3.99
N ASP A 21 22.18 8.30 -2.83
CA ASP A 21 23.39 8.24 -2.01
C ASP A 21 23.96 6.83 -2.00
N VAL A 22 25.23 6.69 -1.73
CA VAL A 22 25.86 5.40 -1.42
C VAL A 22 25.79 5.18 0.09
N LEU A 23 25.11 4.10 0.49
CA LEU A 23 24.91 3.75 1.89
C LEU A 23 25.82 2.57 2.30
N ASP A 24 26.25 2.56 3.55
CA ASP A 24 27.01 1.49 4.17
C ASP A 24 26.13 0.26 4.43
N SER A 25 26.33 -0.80 3.65
CA SER A 25 25.54 -2.03 3.72
C SER A 25 25.69 -2.77 5.06
N ASP A 26 26.89 -2.74 5.66
CA ASP A 26 27.18 -3.44 6.92
C ASP A 26 26.53 -2.70 8.09
N LYS A 27 26.58 -1.38 8.06
CA LYS A 27 25.88 -0.53 9.03
C LYS A 27 24.37 -0.68 8.93
N LEU A 28 23.82 -0.79 7.72
CA LEU A 28 22.42 -1.08 7.50
C LEU A 28 22.04 -2.44 8.08
N HIS A 29 22.77 -3.49 7.77
CA HIS A 29 22.52 -4.83 8.29
C HIS A 29 22.61 -4.89 9.82
N SER A 30 23.71 -4.40 10.39
CA SER A 30 23.94 -4.46 11.84
C SER A 30 22.90 -3.68 12.64
N SER A 31 22.49 -2.51 12.17
CA SER A 31 21.45 -1.71 12.84
C SER A 31 20.07 -2.34 12.75
N LEU A 32 19.71 -2.98 11.62
CA LEU A 32 18.46 -3.70 11.50
C LEU A 32 18.46 -4.95 12.39
N PHE A 33 19.58 -5.70 12.41
CA PHE A 33 19.75 -6.83 13.32
C PHE A 33 19.57 -6.38 14.78
N ARG A 34 20.19 -5.26 15.15
CA ARG A 34 20.09 -4.70 16.50
C ARG A 34 18.64 -4.32 16.86
N LEU A 35 17.86 -3.74 15.94
CA LEU A 35 16.44 -3.48 16.16
C LEU A 35 15.70 -4.76 16.57
N LEU A 36 16.00 -5.87 15.91
CA LEU A 36 15.34 -7.16 16.16
C LEU A 36 15.82 -7.86 17.44
N GLU A 37 16.74 -7.28 18.19
CA GLU A 37 17.11 -7.72 19.53
C GLU A 37 16.33 -6.95 20.64
N ILE A 38 15.69 -5.82 20.30
CA ILE A 38 15.03 -4.94 21.26
C ILE A 38 13.63 -5.49 21.58
N GLY A 39 13.41 -5.90 22.83
CA GLY A 39 12.09 -6.27 23.34
C GLY A 39 11.29 -7.19 22.42
N ASP A 40 10.02 -6.87 22.21
CA ASP A 40 9.13 -7.68 21.38
C ASP A 40 9.36 -7.51 19.85
N TRP A 41 10.25 -6.58 19.41
CA TRP A 41 10.70 -6.52 18.01
C TRP A 41 11.34 -7.82 17.52
N ARG A 42 11.85 -8.64 18.45
CA ARG A 42 12.34 -9.98 18.17
C ARG A 42 11.34 -10.87 17.41
N LYS A 43 10.05 -10.60 17.56
CA LYS A 43 8.99 -11.33 16.84
C LYS A 43 9.13 -11.20 15.33
N VAL A 44 9.59 -10.07 14.83
CA VAL A 44 9.80 -9.84 13.39
C VAL A 44 10.91 -10.72 12.81
N GLY A 45 11.94 -11.04 13.59
CA GLY A 45 13.00 -12.00 13.23
C GLY A 45 12.61 -13.47 13.45
N GLY A 46 11.37 -13.76 13.86
CA GLY A 46 10.89 -15.11 14.11
C GLY A 46 10.69 -15.96 12.86
N ARG A 47 10.26 -17.20 13.09
CA ARG A 47 9.98 -18.20 12.06
C ARG A 47 8.50 -18.50 12.02
N LEU A 48 7.91 -18.51 10.84
CA LEU A 48 6.52 -18.92 10.65
C LEU A 48 6.38 -20.44 10.83
N ARG A 49 5.34 -20.83 11.52
CA ARG A 49 4.94 -22.24 11.68
C ARG A 49 3.43 -22.34 11.58
N LEU A 50 2.97 -23.45 11.06
CA LEU A 50 1.56 -23.79 11.02
C LEU A 50 1.26 -24.70 12.22
N LYS A 51 0.23 -24.37 12.99
CA LYS A 51 -0.30 -25.19 14.06
C LYS A 51 -1.22 -26.26 13.50
N ASP A 52 -1.53 -27.27 14.32
CA ASP A 52 -2.44 -28.37 13.96
C ASP A 52 -3.87 -27.87 13.65
N ASP A 53 -4.28 -26.73 14.23
CA ASP A 53 -5.57 -26.09 13.98
C ASP A 53 -5.58 -25.18 12.72
N GLY A 54 -4.48 -25.13 11.99
CA GLY A 54 -4.29 -24.33 10.78
C GLY A 54 -3.96 -22.85 11.02
N ASP A 55 -3.83 -22.43 12.28
CA ASP A 55 -3.41 -21.07 12.60
C ASP A 55 -1.88 -20.90 12.43
N LEU A 56 -1.45 -19.73 11.97
CA LEU A 56 -0.03 -19.37 11.92
C LEU A 56 0.46 -18.91 13.28
N GLU A 57 1.63 -19.38 13.66
CA GLU A 57 2.38 -18.86 14.80
C GLU A 57 3.76 -18.38 14.39
N ILE A 58 4.32 -17.45 15.17
CA ILE A 58 5.68 -16.97 15.01
C ILE A 58 6.51 -17.53 16.16
N ARG A 59 7.46 -18.41 15.84
CA ARG A 59 8.42 -18.94 16.81
C ARG A 59 9.68 -18.10 16.79
N VAL A 60 9.97 -17.44 17.91
CA VAL A 60 11.17 -16.62 18.06
C VAL A 60 12.30 -17.47 18.66
N PRO A 61 13.43 -17.63 17.99
CA PRO A 61 14.59 -18.29 18.54
C PRO A 61 15.06 -17.65 19.84
N ARG A 62 15.51 -18.45 20.81
CA ARG A 62 16.05 -17.91 22.08
C ARG A 62 17.23 -16.97 21.86
N LEU A 63 18.10 -17.31 20.90
CA LEU A 63 19.19 -16.48 20.41
C LEU A 63 19.18 -16.53 18.89
N PHE A 64 19.42 -15.40 18.25
CA PHE A 64 19.76 -15.37 16.84
C PHE A 64 21.23 -15.69 16.68
N THR A 65 21.56 -16.60 15.76
CA THR A 65 22.92 -17.06 15.48
C THR A 65 23.20 -16.92 14.00
N THR A 66 24.44 -17.16 13.59
CA THR A 66 24.83 -17.18 12.16
C THR A 66 24.00 -18.19 11.36
N ASP A 67 23.71 -19.38 11.95
CA ASP A 67 22.93 -20.43 11.29
C ASP A 67 21.41 -20.18 11.35
N ARG A 68 20.96 -19.38 12.32
CA ARG A 68 19.56 -18.97 12.49
C ARG A 68 19.46 -17.47 12.70
N PRO A 69 19.77 -16.65 11.69
CA PRO A 69 19.81 -15.21 11.81
C PRO A 69 18.40 -14.63 11.96
N ALA A 70 18.29 -13.41 12.50
CA ALA A 70 17.03 -12.66 12.56
C ALA A 70 16.58 -12.17 11.19
N ILE A 71 17.51 -12.04 10.24
CA ILE A 71 17.32 -11.47 8.91
C ILE A 71 18.09 -12.30 7.90
N SER A 72 17.48 -12.64 6.77
CA SER A 72 18.24 -13.10 5.60
C SER A 72 18.88 -11.89 4.94
N PHE A 73 20.21 -11.85 4.91
CA PHE A 73 20.96 -10.72 4.37
C PHE A 73 21.68 -11.08 3.08
N SER A 74 21.65 -10.16 2.12
CA SER A 74 22.45 -10.24 0.90
C SER A 74 22.82 -8.85 0.40
N HIS A 75 24.00 -8.70 -0.15
CA HIS A 75 24.51 -7.47 -0.73
C HIS A 75 25.11 -7.74 -2.11
N GLN A 76 24.71 -6.95 -3.08
CA GLN A 76 25.28 -6.93 -4.43
C GLN A 76 25.88 -5.55 -4.70
N SER A 77 27.17 -5.53 -5.05
CA SER A 77 27.83 -4.29 -5.46
C SER A 77 28.10 -4.31 -6.97
N LEU A 78 27.68 -3.26 -7.66
CA LEU A 78 27.83 -3.10 -9.09
C LEU A 78 28.79 -1.92 -9.36
N ALA A 79 29.96 -2.21 -9.97
CA ALA A 79 31.01 -1.22 -10.25
C ALA A 79 30.63 -0.33 -11.46
N MET A 80 29.42 0.23 -11.45
CA MET A 80 28.90 1.17 -12.45
C MET A 80 27.92 2.14 -11.79
N ASN A 81 27.61 3.24 -12.47
CA ASN A 81 26.56 4.14 -12.00
C ASN A 81 25.17 3.57 -12.31
N LEU A 82 24.18 3.97 -11.54
CA LEU A 82 22.79 3.51 -11.70
C LEU A 82 22.27 3.73 -13.13
N ASN A 83 22.56 4.89 -13.71
CA ASN A 83 22.11 5.23 -15.06
C ASN A 83 22.83 4.48 -16.19
N ASP A 84 23.97 3.85 -15.91
CA ASP A 84 24.71 3.02 -16.86
C ASP A 84 24.16 1.58 -16.89
N HIS A 85 23.40 1.19 -15.87
CA HIS A 85 22.80 -0.13 -15.79
C HIS A 85 21.52 -0.21 -16.64
N PRO A 86 21.31 -1.31 -17.44
CA PRO A 86 20.15 -1.46 -18.33
C PRO A 86 18.79 -1.33 -17.65
N LEU A 87 18.65 -1.81 -16.40
CA LEU A 87 17.44 -1.65 -15.59
C LEU A 87 17.48 -0.36 -14.77
N GLY A 88 18.64 0.04 -14.26
CA GLY A 88 18.79 1.21 -13.40
C GLY A 88 18.30 2.49 -14.06
N LYS A 89 18.65 2.71 -15.33
CA LYS A 89 18.19 3.86 -16.13
C LYS A 89 16.68 3.93 -16.36
N LYS A 90 15.94 2.84 -16.07
CA LYS A 90 14.48 2.77 -16.20
C LYS A 90 13.76 3.05 -14.88
N LEU A 91 14.50 3.16 -13.76
CA LEU A 91 13.90 3.48 -12.47
C LEU A 91 13.11 4.78 -12.56
N PRO A 92 11.92 4.83 -11.94
CA PRO A 92 11.11 6.02 -11.96
C PRO A 92 11.81 7.23 -11.33
N VAL A 93 11.66 8.38 -11.96
CA VAL A 93 12.23 9.65 -11.52
C VAL A 93 11.16 10.74 -11.47
N ALA A 94 11.29 11.69 -10.54
CA ALA A 94 10.42 12.85 -10.48
C ALA A 94 10.64 13.73 -11.71
N THR A 95 9.55 14.06 -12.41
CA THR A 95 9.52 14.84 -13.65
C THR A 95 8.87 16.20 -13.45
N GLU A 96 9.16 17.17 -14.29
CA GLU A 96 8.53 18.52 -14.23
C GLU A 96 7.03 18.48 -14.56
N VAL A 97 6.62 17.52 -15.38
CA VAL A 97 5.23 17.28 -15.77
C VAL A 97 4.76 15.90 -15.31
N ALA A 98 3.45 15.70 -15.29
CA ALA A 98 2.88 14.39 -14.98
C ALA A 98 3.34 13.34 -16.01
N SER A 99 3.69 12.12 -15.51
CA SER A 99 4.28 11.09 -16.36
C SER A 99 3.85 9.68 -15.96
N ILE A 100 3.84 8.78 -16.95
CA ILE A 100 3.71 7.33 -16.75
C ILE A 100 5.08 6.69 -17.03
N GLN A 101 5.55 5.90 -16.08
CA GLN A 101 6.89 5.33 -16.10
C GLN A 101 6.84 3.82 -15.85
N THR A 102 7.99 3.17 -15.92
CA THR A 102 8.16 1.72 -15.71
C THR A 102 7.60 1.28 -14.36
N GLY A 103 6.91 0.16 -14.35
CA GLY A 103 6.34 -0.42 -13.12
C GLY A 103 7.36 -1.19 -12.28
N PRO A 104 7.04 -1.41 -10.99
CA PRO A 104 7.95 -2.03 -10.02
C PRO A 104 8.39 -3.45 -10.34
N GLN A 105 7.62 -4.23 -11.10
CA GLN A 105 7.94 -5.62 -11.43
C GLN A 105 9.25 -5.76 -12.22
N GLU A 106 9.58 -4.77 -13.06
CA GLU A 106 10.82 -4.76 -13.83
C GLU A 106 12.08 -4.71 -12.95
N PHE A 107 11.94 -4.23 -11.70
CA PHE A 107 13.07 -3.99 -10.79
C PHE A 107 13.27 -5.08 -9.75
N ARG A 108 12.62 -6.23 -9.90
CA ARG A 108 12.71 -7.35 -8.95
C ARG A 108 14.15 -7.79 -8.69
N ALA A 109 15.01 -7.74 -9.70
CA ALA A 109 16.42 -8.09 -9.57
C ALA A 109 17.20 -7.20 -8.58
N PHE A 110 16.71 -5.98 -8.29
CA PHE A 110 17.28 -5.10 -7.27
C PHE A 110 16.65 -5.27 -5.90
N ALA A 111 15.53 -5.97 -5.82
CA ALA A 111 14.70 -6.07 -4.63
C ALA A 111 14.91 -7.36 -3.84
N ALA A 112 15.33 -8.43 -4.51
CA ALA A 112 15.51 -9.74 -3.89
C ALA A 112 16.41 -10.63 -4.73
N ARG A 113 17.05 -11.59 -4.07
CA ARG A 113 17.76 -12.69 -4.74
C ARG A 113 16.77 -13.56 -5.54
N GLU A 114 17.27 -14.28 -6.53
CA GLU A 114 16.47 -15.21 -7.34
C GLU A 114 15.86 -16.35 -6.50
N ASP A 115 16.57 -16.79 -5.46
CA ASP A 115 16.15 -17.86 -4.54
C ASP A 115 15.36 -17.34 -3.32
N ALA A 116 14.99 -16.07 -3.30
CA ALA A 116 14.21 -15.50 -2.19
C ALA A 116 12.83 -16.16 -2.07
N PRO A 117 12.33 -16.39 -0.83
CA PRO A 117 11.01 -16.94 -0.59
C PRO A 117 9.92 -16.14 -1.30
N THR A 118 9.03 -16.82 -2.00
CA THR A 118 7.92 -16.21 -2.77
C THR A 118 6.55 -16.71 -2.33
N THR A 119 6.49 -17.77 -1.55
CA THR A 119 5.27 -18.39 -1.07
C THR A 119 5.31 -18.57 0.45
N LEU A 120 4.14 -18.72 1.07
CA LEU A 120 4.05 -19.05 2.50
C LEU A 120 4.77 -20.36 2.81
N GLU A 121 4.65 -21.34 1.94
CA GLU A 121 5.27 -22.66 2.05
C GLU A 121 6.79 -22.55 2.18
N ASP A 122 7.43 -21.63 1.44
CA ASP A 122 8.88 -21.40 1.55
C ASP A 122 9.26 -21.00 2.98
N PHE A 123 8.47 -20.14 3.63
CA PHE A 123 8.71 -19.72 5.02
C PHE A 123 8.40 -20.82 6.03
N LEU A 124 7.44 -21.71 5.75
CA LEU A 124 7.05 -22.78 6.66
C LEU A 124 8.07 -23.92 6.68
N TYR A 125 8.66 -24.25 5.52
CA TYR A 125 9.49 -25.45 5.36
C TYR A 125 11.00 -25.20 5.34
N GLN A 126 11.45 -23.98 5.03
CA GLN A 126 12.88 -23.67 4.90
C GLN A 126 13.54 -23.10 6.16
N ASP A 127 12.82 -22.94 7.27
CA ASP A 127 13.30 -22.34 8.54
C ASP A 127 13.97 -20.96 8.37
N VAL A 128 13.52 -20.19 7.38
CA VAL A 128 14.01 -18.84 7.08
C VAL A 128 13.32 -17.78 7.94
N PRO A 129 13.98 -16.63 8.24
CA PRO A 129 13.34 -15.54 8.93
C PRO A 129 12.25 -14.88 8.07
N GLN A 130 11.25 -14.27 8.72
CA GLN A 130 10.18 -13.55 8.02
C GLN A 130 10.69 -12.32 7.25
N LEU A 131 11.83 -11.80 7.62
CA LEU A 131 12.43 -10.60 7.05
C LEU A 131 13.70 -10.95 6.28
N SER A 132 13.80 -10.41 5.07
CA SER A 132 15.04 -10.40 4.29
C SER A 132 15.43 -8.97 3.96
N LEU A 133 16.73 -8.70 3.99
CA LEU A 133 17.33 -7.45 3.55
C LEU A 133 18.24 -7.74 2.35
N HIS A 134 17.87 -7.23 1.19
CA HIS A 134 18.72 -7.24 0.01
C HIS A 134 19.18 -5.81 -0.28
N ILE A 135 20.48 -5.62 -0.44
CA ILE A 135 21.06 -4.32 -0.78
C ILE A 135 21.73 -4.42 -2.14
N THR A 136 21.36 -3.55 -3.05
CA THR A 136 22.07 -3.35 -4.31
C THR A 136 22.74 -1.98 -4.27
N SER A 137 24.07 -1.97 -4.30
CA SER A 137 24.88 -0.75 -4.31
C SER A 137 25.43 -0.49 -5.70
N PHE A 138 25.29 0.74 -6.15
CA PHE A 138 25.92 1.29 -7.34
C PHE A 138 27.01 2.29 -6.93
N ASN A 139 27.78 2.78 -7.89
CA ASN A 139 28.77 3.81 -7.59
C ASN A 139 28.11 5.10 -7.07
N ASP A 140 26.86 5.38 -7.36
CA ASP A 140 26.14 6.63 -7.08
C ASP A 140 24.76 6.45 -6.41
N ALA A 141 24.37 5.22 -6.03
CA ALA A 141 23.03 4.96 -5.50
C ALA A 141 22.96 3.68 -4.63
N THR A 142 21.94 3.57 -3.77
CA THR A 142 21.65 2.38 -2.94
C THR A 142 20.15 2.16 -2.74
N LEU A 143 19.72 0.90 -2.48
CA LEU A 143 18.33 0.51 -2.20
C LEU A 143 18.21 -0.28 -0.88
N ALA A 144 17.33 0.15 0.07
CA ALA A 144 17.10 -0.48 1.41
C ALA A 144 15.76 -0.11 2.13
N LEU A 145 15.48 -0.51 3.41
CA LEU A 145 14.17 -0.48 4.16
C LEU A 145 14.18 0.28 5.54
N LEU A 146 13.25 0.80 6.16
CA LEU A 146 12.22 1.48 6.98
C LEU A 146 12.55 2.12 8.40
N HIS A 147 11.54 2.91 8.98
CA HIS A 147 11.63 3.97 10.02
C HIS A 147 12.14 3.61 11.44
N SER A 148 11.63 2.56 12.14
CA SER A 148 12.16 2.21 13.48
C SER A 148 13.61 1.74 13.41
N TRP A 149 14.02 1.28 12.27
CA TRP A 149 15.40 0.98 11.92
C TRP A 149 16.27 2.25 11.87
N CYS A 150 15.73 3.38 11.38
CA CYS A 150 16.46 4.64 11.34
C CYS A 150 16.84 5.15 12.73
N LEU A 151 16.03 4.91 13.76
CA LEU A 151 16.37 5.26 15.14
C LEU A 151 17.59 4.49 15.64
N VAL A 152 17.64 3.17 15.40
CA VAL A 152 18.80 2.35 15.76
C VAL A 152 20.02 2.76 14.95
N LEU A 153 19.87 2.99 13.66
CA LEU A 153 20.92 3.47 12.77
C LEU A 153 21.54 4.80 13.24
N ALA A 154 20.71 5.67 13.83
CA ALA A 154 21.13 6.94 14.42
C ALA A 154 21.70 6.82 15.85
N GLY A 155 21.79 5.60 16.41
CA GLY A 155 22.23 5.38 17.78
C GLY A 155 21.21 5.78 18.85
N ARG A 156 19.93 5.96 18.46
CA ARG A 156 18.82 6.39 19.31
C ARG A 156 17.96 5.21 19.76
N GLU A 157 18.59 4.12 20.17
CA GLU A 157 17.89 2.86 20.53
C GLU A 157 16.87 3.02 21.65
N LEU A 158 17.13 3.93 22.62
CA LEU A 158 16.22 4.21 23.73
C LEU A 158 14.90 4.85 23.28
N GLU A 159 14.87 5.42 22.09
CA GLU A 159 13.68 6.05 21.52
C GLU A 159 12.88 5.08 20.62
N VAL A 160 13.38 3.86 20.39
CA VAL A 160 12.65 2.85 19.63
C VAL A 160 11.35 2.53 20.37
N PRO A 161 10.20 2.77 19.74
CA PRO A 161 8.91 2.54 20.39
C PRO A 161 8.70 1.06 20.69
N ALA A 162 8.01 0.77 21.80
CA ALA A 162 7.63 -0.60 22.12
C ALA A 162 6.76 -1.19 21.01
N LEU A 163 7.02 -2.45 20.65
CA LEU A 163 6.16 -3.20 19.74
C LEU A 163 4.92 -3.68 20.50
N LEU A 164 3.77 -3.11 20.15
CA LEU A 164 2.49 -3.44 20.76
C LEU A 164 1.80 -4.60 20.01
N GLY A 165 0.91 -5.30 20.72
CA GLY A 165 0.16 -6.42 20.15
C GLY A 165 1.02 -7.64 19.79
N ALA A 166 2.25 -7.73 20.27
CA ALA A 166 3.12 -8.87 19.98
C ALA A 166 2.60 -10.18 20.60
N ARG A 167 1.84 -10.11 21.67
CA ARG A 167 1.29 -11.26 22.43
C ARG A 167 -0.22 -11.33 22.39
N GLU A 168 -0.89 -10.25 22.06
CA GLU A 168 -2.34 -10.10 22.05
C GLU A 168 -2.80 -9.55 20.68
N ASP A 169 -4.03 -9.85 20.31
CA ASP A 169 -4.63 -9.28 19.10
C ASP A 169 -5.47 -8.06 19.46
N PRO A 170 -4.93 -6.83 19.26
CA PRO A 170 -5.61 -5.60 19.66
C PRO A 170 -6.89 -5.34 18.85
N ILE A 171 -7.00 -5.88 17.63
CA ILE A 171 -8.21 -5.81 16.81
C ILE A 171 -9.32 -6.68 17.42
N CYS A 172 -8.98 -7.89 17.88
CA CYS A 172 -9.94 -8.72 18.60
C CYS A 172 -10.40 -8.05 19.89
N ALA A 173 -9.46 -7.54 20.67
CA ALA A 173 -9.77 -6.85 21.94
C ALA A 173 -10.71 -5.65 21.71
N ALA A 174 -10.44 -4.83 20.68
CA ALA A 174 -11.31 -3.71 20.33
C ALA A 174 -12.70 -4.16 19.87
N ALA A 175 -12.80 -5.23 19.08
CA ALA A 175 -14.09 -5.76 18.60
C ALA A 175 -14.94 -6.35 19.73
N ASP A 176 -14.29 -6.96 20.75
CA ASP A 176 -14.95 -7.59 21.88
C ASP A 176 -15.28 -6.59 23.01
N ALA A 177 -14.72 -5.36 22.96
CA ALA A 177 -14.96 -4.34 23.98
C ALA A 177 -16.46 -3.92 24.00
N PRO A 178 -17.06 -3.72 25.19
CA PRO A 178 -18.42 -3.20 25.30
C PRO A 178 -18.47 -1.77 24.77
N VAL A 179 -19.58 -1.43 24.10
CA VAL A 179 -19.88 -0.07 23.63
C VAL A 179 -21.23 0.35 24.15
N GLU A 180 -21.41 1.64 24.43
CA GLU A 180 -22.69 2.19 24.93
C GLU A 180 -23.81 2.04 23.89
N LYS A 181 -23.48 2.18 22.59
CA LYS A 181 -24.41 2.04 21.47
C LYS A 181 -23.78 1.28 20.34
N GLU A 182 -24.35 0.14 20.01
CA GLU A 182 -23.94 -0.61 18.83
C GLU A 182 -24.47 0.05 17.55
N GLU A 183 -23.56 0.28 16.61
CA GLU A 183 -23.90 0.67 15.26
C GLU A 183 -24.00 -0.57 14.37
N THR A 184 -24.93 -0.55 13.43
CA THR A 184 -24.97 -1.53 12.34
C THR A 184 -24.00 -1.12 11.23
N PHE A 185 -23.36 -2.10 10.59
CA PHE A 185 -22.48 -1.84 9.46
C PHE A 185 -23.30 -1.30 8.28
N LYS A 186 -23.18 0.02 8.00
CA LYS A 186 -24.05 0.77 7.07
C LYS A 186 -24.12 0.18 5.66
N VAL A 187 -22.97 -0.28 5.13
CA VAL A 187 -22.92 -0.88 3.79
C VAL A 187 -23.23 -2.37 3.77
N GLY A 188 -23.63 -2.93 4.92
CA GLY A 188 -23.93 -4.34 5.06
C GLY A 188 -25.10 -4.82 4.18
N GLU A 189 -26.06 -3.95 3.91
CA GLU A 189 -27.19 -4.23 3.00
C GLU A 189 -26.74 -4.38 1.53
N LYS A 190 -25.64 -3.72 1.16
CA LYS A 190 -25.04 -3.82 -0.18
C LYS A 190 -24.03 -4.98 -0.31
N GLN A 191 -23.85 -5.78 0.74
CA GLN A 191 -22.94 -6.90 0.67
C GLN A 191 -23.49 -7.97 -0.28
N LEU A 192 -22.67 -8.37 -1.23
CA LEU A 192 -23.00 -9.45 -2.17
C LEU A 192 -23.00 -10.79 -1.44
N THR A 193 -24.14 -11.49 -1.55
CA THR A 193 -24.34 -12.84 -0.99
C THR A 193 -25.13 -13.70 -1.98
N GLY A 194 -25.13 -15.01 -1.80
CA GLY A 194 -25.92 -15.92 -2.62
C GLY A 194 -25.74 -15.71 -4.13
N LEU A 195 -26.84 -15.49 -4.86
CA LEU A 195 -26.83 -15.30 -6.31
C LEU A 195 -26.09 -14.04 -6.76
N GLY A 196 -26.09 -12.96 -5.95
CA GLY A 196 -25.34 -11.75 -6.25
C GLY A 196 -23.83 -12.00 -6.24
N MET A 197 -23.33 -12.73 -5.25
CA MET A 197 -21.91 -13.12 -5.19
C MET A 197 -21.55 -14.09 -6.34
N LEU A 198 -22.42 -15.03 -6.67
CA LEU A 198 -22.21 -15.94 -7.80
C LEU A 198 -22.11 -15.16 -9.12
N SER A 199 -23.06 -14.24 -9.38
CA SER A 199 -23.05 -13.37 -10.55
C SER A 199 -21.76 -12.54 -10.65
N PHE A 200 -21.33 -11.93 -9.53
CA PHE A 200 -20.07 -11.21 -9.46
C PHE A 200 -18.88 -12.13 -9.79
N GLY A 201 -18.83 -13.32 -9.19
CA GLY A 201 -17.77 -14.30 -9.42
C GLY A 201 -17.66 -14.76 -10.89
N VAL A 202 -18.80 -15.07 -11.52
CA VAL A 202 -18.86 -15.45 -12.95
C VAL A 202 -18.36 -14.30 -13.84
N ARG A 203 -18.80 -13.06 -13.54
CA ARG A 203 -18.37 -11.89 -14.31
C ARG A 203 -16.88 -11.59 -14.10
N PHE A 204 -16.38 -11.68 -12.88
CA PHE A 204 -14.96 -11.54 -12.60
C PHE A 204 -14.11 -12.59 -13.31
N ALA A 205 -14.55 -13.86 -13.31
CA ALA A 205 -13.88 -14.93 -14.04
C ALA A 205 -13.90 -14.66 -15.56
N SER A 206 -15.02 -14.18 -16.10
CA SER A 206 -15.12 -13.75 -17.49
C SER A 206 -14.13 -12.62 -17.82
N ASP A 207 -14.08 -11.60 -16.97
CA ASP A 207 -13.11 -10.49 -17.12
C ASP A 207 -11.66 -11.00 -17.09
N LEU A 208 -11.35 -12.04 -16.29
CA LEU A 208 -10.04 -12.70 -16.27
C LEU A 208 -9.72 -13.45 -17.56
N MET A 209 -10.71 -14.08 -18.17
CA MET A 209 -10.55 -14.87 -19.41
C MET A 209 -10.34 -13.98 -20.63
N TRP A 210 -11.13 -12.91 -20.74
CA TRP A 210 -11.11 -12.03 -21.89
C TRP A 210 -10.01 -10.97 -21.82
N ASN A 211 -9.73 -10.43 -20.65
CA ASN A 211 -8.74 -9.38 -20.42
C ASN A 211 -7.50 -9.96 -19.73
N ARG A 212 -6.68 -10.69 -20.46
CA ARG A 212 -5.55 -11.47 -19.91
C ARG A 212 -4.34 -10.62 -19.54
N VAL A 213 -4.19 -9.45 -20.12
CA VAL A 213 -3.03 -8.58 -19.94
C VAL A 213 -3.35 -7.52 -18.89
N VAL A 214 -2.58 -7.53 -17.83
CA VAL A 214 -2.56 -6.46 -16.82
C VAL A 214 -1.16 -5.87 -16.85
N GLU A 215 -1.07 -4.56 -17.02
CA GLU A 215 0.19 -3.85 -17.01
C GLU A 215 0.35 -3.10 -15.69
N THR A 216 1.52 -3.25 -15.09
CA THR A 216 1.87 -2.45 -13.92
C THR A 216 2.77 -1.31 -14.35
N ARG A 217 2.37 -0.09 -14.03
CA ARG A 217 3.13 1.12 -14.33
C ARG A 217 3.13 2.07 -13.12
N THR A 218 4.13 2.92 -13.07
CA THR A 218 4.25 3.99 -12.08
C THR A 218 3.76 5.29 -12.68
N ILE A 219 2.99 6.06 -11.90
CA ILE A 219 2.53 7.40 -12.25
C ILE A 219 3.22 8.39 -11.31
N PHE A 220 3.78 9.43 -11.87
CA PHE A 220 4.23 10.59 -11.11
C PHE A 220 3.37 11.80 -11.47
N LEU A 221 2.86 12.47 -10.42
CA LEU A 221 2.07 13.71 -10.54
C LEU A 221 2.76 14.81 -9.74
N PRO A 222 3.38 15.80 -10.38
CA PRO A 222 3.97 16.94 -9.68
C PRO A 222 2.88 17.73 -8.94
N LYS A 223 3.26 18.45 -7.90
CA LYS A 223 2.36 19.27 -7.07
C LYS A 223 1.36 20.09 -7.89
N LYS A 224 1.81 20.70 -8.97
CA LYS A 224 0.98 21.52 -9.88
C LYS A 224 -0.14 20.71 -10.53
N ALA A 225 0.14 19.49 -10.96
CA ALA A 225 -0.86 18.61 -11.58
C ALA A 225 -1.96 18.22 -10.60
N VAL A 226 -1.61 17.93 -9.35
CA VAL A 226 -2.60 17.61 -8.30
C VAL A 226 -3.43 18.83 -7.91
N ALA A 227 -2.80 20.00 -7.85
CA ALA A 227 -3.50 21.26 -7.61
C ALA A 227 -4.51 21.56 -8.72
N GLU A 228 -4.17 21.29 -9.98
CA GLU A 228 -5.06 21.44 -11.12
C GLU A 228 -6.24 20.48 -11.09
N LEU A 229 -5.99 19.18 -10.76
CA LEU A 229 -7.06 18.22 -10.53
C LEU A 229 -8.06 18.68 -9.44
N ARG A 230 -7.53 19.22 -8.34
CA ARG A 230 -8.39 19.78 -7.27
C ARG A 230 -9.18 20.98 -7.73
N ARG A 231 -8.55 21.88 -8.49
CA ARG A 231 -9.24 23.04 -9.07
C ARG A 231 -10.38 22.60 -9.99
N GLN A 232 -10.10 21.67 -10.89
CA GLN A 232 -11.10 21.11 -11.80
C GLN A 232 -12.28 20.48 -11.02
N ALA A 233 -12.00 19.64 -10.01
CA ALA A 233 -13.02 19.01 -9.21
C ALA A 233 -13.94 20.05 -8.50
N ARG A 234 -13.38 21.16 -8.02
CA ARG A 234 -14.14 22.24 -7.40
C ARG A 234 -15.02 22.98 -8.43
N VAL A 235 -14.48 23.25 -9.61
CA VAL A 235 -15.25 23.88 -10.71
C VAL A 235 -16.41 22.98 -11.14
N ASP A 236 -16.16 21.68 -11.26
CA ASP A 236 -17.20 20.72 -11.61
C ASP A 236 -18.35 20.70 -10.58
N LEU A 237 -18.04 20.81 -9.27
CA LEU A 237 -19.04 20.87 -8.22
C LEU A 237 -19.82 22.19 -8.25
N ALA A 238 -19.15 23.32 -8.40
CA ALA A 238 -19.77 24.62 -8.47
C ALA A 238 -20.74 24.74 -9.66
N ALA A 239 -20.40 24.12 -10.79
CA ALA A 239 -21.26 24.10 -11.98
C ALA A 239 -22.54 23.25 -11.79
N GLY A 240 -22.52 22.27 -10.88
CA GLY A 240 -23.65 21.36 -10.60
C GLY A 240 -24.61 21.86 -9.51
N ASP A 241 -24.13 22.70 -8.60
CA ASP A 241 -24.86 22.98 -7.36
C ASP A 241 -25.74 24.29 -7.44
N GLY A 242 -25.49 25.20 -8.33
CA GLY A 242 -26.29 26.41 -8.53
C GLY A 242 -26.63 27.26 -7.27
N SER A 243 -26.23 26.79 -6.07
CA SER A 243 -26.59 27.39 -4.78
C SER A 243 -25.76 28.61 -4.40
N GLY A 244 -24.59 28.79 -5.04
CA GLY A 244 -23.64 29.86 -4.71
C GLY A 244 -22.83 29.63 -3.40
N ASP A 245 -23.05 28.51 -2.73
CA ASP A 245 -22.33 28.13 -1.52
C ASP A 245 -20.89 27.73 -1.81
N GLU A 246 -20.01 27.86 -0.79
CA GLU A 246 -18.63 27.41 -0.91
C GLU A 246 -18.57 25.90 -1.16
N PRO A 247 -17.85 25.44 -2.23
CA PRO A 247 -17.82 24.02 -2.56
C PRO A 247 -17.26 23.20 -1.39
N PRO A 248 -17.84 22.02 -1.13
CA PRO A 248 -17.45 21.17 0.00
C PRO A 248 -16.00 20.75 -0.08
N PHE A 249 -15.41 20.49 1.09
CA PHE A 249 -14.00 20.10 1.18
C PHE A 249 -13.72 18.77 0.48
N LEU A 250 -12.75 18.78 -0.43
CA LEU A 250 -12.15 17.60 -1.07
C LEU A 250 -10.68 17.46 -0.70
N SER A 251 -10.28 16.26 -0.28
CA SER A 251 -8.86 15.94 -0.09
C SER A 251 -8.19 15.59 -1.42
N GLU A 252 -6.87 15.65 -1.45
CA GLU A 252 -6.09 15.18 -2.60
C GLU A 252 -6.35 13.69 -2.88
N GLY A 253 -6.52 12.87 -1.82
CA GLY A 253 -6.88 11.45 -1.97
C GLY A 253 -8.21 11.24 -2.70
N ASP A 254 -9.23 12.05 -2.43
CA ASP A 254 -10.52 11.95 -3.13
C ASP A 254 -10.37 12.25 -4.62
N VAL A 255 -9.59 13.28 -4.94
CA VAL A 255 -9.36 13.70 -6.32
C VAL A 255 -8.52 12.68 -7.09
N LEU A 256 -7.49 12.11 -6.46
CA LEU A 256 -6.68 11.04 -7.06
C LEU A 256 -7.54 9.79 -7.32
N THR A 257 -8.39 9.40 -6.36
CA THR A 257 -9.34 8.29 -6.53
C THR A 257 -10.26 8.55 -7.71
N ALA A 258 -10.85 9.76 -7.77
CA ALA A 258 -11.77 10.15 -8.84
C ALA A 258 -11.11 10.15 -10.21
N CYS A 259 -9.89 10.67 -10.32
CA CYS A 259 -9.12 10.71 -11.56
C CYS A 259 -8.91 9.29 -12.13
N VAL A 260 -8.46 8.35 -11.31
CA VAL A 260 -8.23 6.98 -11.76
C VAL A 260 -9.54 6.24 -12.00
N ALA A 261 -10.55 6.40 -11.13
CA ALA A 261 -11.86 5.75 -11.31
C ALA A 261 -12.51 6.18 -12.63
N ARG A 262 -12.44 7.46 -12.97
CA ARG A 262 -12.92 7.99 -14.26
C ARG A 262 -12.17 7.39 -15.45
N ALA A 263 -10.83 7.28 -15.36
CA ALA A 263 -10.02 6.68 -16.41
C ALA A 263 -10.37 5.20 -16.64
N VAL A 264 -10.50 4.45 -15.55
CA VAL A 264 -10.88 3.03 -15.59
C VAL A 264 -12.30 2.87 -16.15
N ALA A 265 -13.28 3.64 -15.65
CA ALA A 265 -14.66 3.59 -16.14
C ALA A 265 -14.76 3.97 -17.64
N SER A 266 -14.01 5.00 -18.06
CA SER A 266 -13.98 5.47 -19.45
C SER A 266 -13.27 4.50 -20.40
N SER A 267 -12.47 3.58 -19.88
CA SER A 267 -11.78 2.55 -20.68
C SER A 267 -12.68 1.37 -21.05
N LEU A 268 -13.81 1.20 -20.37
CA LEU A 268 -14.73 0.10 -20.60
C LEU A 268 -15.51 0.31 -21.89
N PRO A 269 -15.73 -0.74 -22.71
CA PRO A 269 -16.51 -0.65 -23.93
C PRO A 269 -17.97 -0.21 -23.67
N GLN A 270 -18.54 -0.71 -22.58
CA GLN A 270 -19.89 -0.37 -22.14
C GLN A 270 -19.86 0.25 -20.74
N PRO A 271 -20.74 1.22 -20.44
CA PRO A 271 -20.87 1.76 -19.10
C PRO A 271 -21.23 0.66 -18.08
N ARG A 272 -20.50 0.62 -16.96
CA ARG A 272 -20.75 -0.28 -15.81
C ARG A 272 -20.63 0.52 -14.52
N PRO A 273 -21.35 0.11 -13.46
CA PRO A 273 -21.05 0.62 -12.12
C PRO A 273 -19.59 0.34 -11.74
N VAL A 274 -19.00 1.21 -10.93
CA VAL A 274 -17.66 1.01 -10.36
C VAL A 274 -17.76 1.01 -8.84
N THR A 275 -17.30 -0.05 -8.23
CA THR A 275 -17.10 -0.11 -6.77
C THR A 275 -15.62 0.11 -6.47
N VAL A 276 -15.31 1.27 -5.86
CA VAL A 276 -13.96 1.52 -5.35
C VAL A 276 -13.87 0.92 -3.96
N LEU A 277 -12.98 -0.07 -3.78
CA LEU A 277 -12.65 -0.63 -2.49
C LEU A 277 -11.47 0.13 -1.90
N GLN A 278 -11.75 1.01 -0.94
CA GLN A 278 -10.74 1.78 -0.22
C GLN A 278 -10.19 0.98 0.95
N VAL A 279 -8.87 1.03 1.14
CA VAL A 279 -8.23 0.42 2.31
C VAL A 279 -8.16 1.43 3.44
N LEU A 280 -8.88 1.16 4.53
CA LEU A 280 -8.84 1.94 5.77
C LEU A 280 -7.86 1.33 6.76
N ASN A 281 -7.05 2.17 7.40
CA ASN A 281 -6.18 1.75 8.50
C ASN A 281 -6.88 1.97 9.84
N ALA A 282 -7.26 0.88 10.51
CA ALA A 282 -7.97 0.91 11.79
C ALA A 282 -7.14 1.54 12.92
N ARG A 283 -5.79 1.54 12.85
CA ARG A 283 -4.90 2.20 13.85
C ARG A 283 -5.29 3.64 14.11
N PHE A 284 -5.77 4.34 13.10
CA PHE A 284 -6.11 5.76 13.17
C PHE A 284 -7.60 6.02 13.41
N ARG A 285 -8.38 4.97 13.65
CA ARG A 285 -9.85 5.04 13.76
C ARG A 285 -10.37 4.55 15.10
N LEU A 286 -9.63 3.67 15.77
CA LEU A 286 -9.99 3.13 17.06
C LEU A 286 -9.29 3.92 18.16
N SER A 287 -10.07 4.56 19.03
CA SER A 287 -9.55 5.38 20.14
C SER A 287 -8.61 4.58 21.05
N SER A 288 -8.93 3.29 21.27
CA SER A 288 -8.11 2.35 22.03
C SER A 288 -6.71 2.09 21.44
N LEU A 289 -6.51 2.33 20.14
CA LEU A 289 -5.22 2.15 19.46
C LEU A 289 -4.46 3.46 19.29
N VAL A 290 -5.17 4.59 19.18
CA VAL A 290 -4.57 5.92 18.96
C VAL A 290 -3.89 6.45 20.21
N SER A 291 -4.44 6.15 21.39
CA SER A 291 -4.02 6.72 22.67
C SER A 291 -2.82 6.02 23.32
N VAL A 292 -2.24 4.98 22.70
CA VAL A 292 -1.16 4.17 23.30
C VAL A 292 0.21 4.59 22.81
N SER A 293 1.19 4.60 23.73
CA SER A 293 2.59 4.82 23.39
C SER A 293 3.21 3.53 22.86
N GLY A 294 3.49 3.46 21.56
CA GLY A 294 4.10 2.31 20.89
C GLY A 294 3.62 2.15 19.44
N VAL A 295 4.03 1.09 18.80
CA VAL A 295 3.70 0.81 17.40
C VAL A 295 3.11 -0.58 17.21
N TYR A 296 2.17 -0.70 16.31
CA TYR A 296 1.57 -1.97 15.88
C TYR A 296 2.05 -2.31 14.47
N ILE A 297 2.61 -3.50 14.28
CA ILE A 297 3.00 -4.00 12.95
C ILE A 297 1.97 -4.95 12.35
N GLN A 298 1.02 -5.46 13.15
CA GLN A 298 -0.05 -6.33 12.65
C GLN A 298 -0.85 -5.62 11.56
N ASN A 299 -1.40 -6.40 10.63
CA ASN A 299 -2.30 -5.87 9.64
C ASN A 299 -3.60 -5.38 10.30
N MET A 300 -3.92 -4.12 10.07
CA MET A 300 -5.14 -3.46 10.53
C MET A 300 -5.87 -2.77 9.37
N ALA A 301 -5.74 -3.34 8.17
CA ALA A 301 -6.42 -2.87 6.98
C ALA A 301 -7.85 -3.40 6.93
N LEU A 302 -8.80 -2.51 6.76
CA LEU A 302 -10.23 -2.78 6.59
C LEU A 302 -10.71 -2.22 5.25
N ALA A 303 -11.83 -2.73 4.75
CA ALA A 303 -12.42 -2.23 3.52
C ALA A 303 -13.48 -1.15 3.81
N ALA A 304 -13.46 -0.08 3.01
CA ALA A 304 -14.57 0.83 2.81
C ALA A 304 -14.91 0.90 1.32
N PHE A 305 -16.13 1.24 0.97
CA PHE A 305 -16.62 1.12 -0.39
C PHE A 305 -17.23 2.44 -0.87
N THR A 306 -16.84 2.84 -2.07
CA THR A 306 -17.49 3.93 -2.81
C THR A 306 -18.21 3.34 -4.00
N PHE A 307 -19.49 3.69 -4.17
CA PHE A 307 -20.36 3.16 -5.21
C PHE A 307 -20.63 4.23 -6.25
N LEU A 308 -20.15 4.02 -7.46
CA LEU A 308 -20.32 4.95 -8.57
C LEU A 308 -21.23 4.34 -9.61
N SER A 309 -22.34 5.01 -9.95
CA SER A 309 -23.14 4.62 -11.09
C SER A 309 -22.35 4.78 -12.40
N PRO A 310 -22.77 4.13 -13.49
CA PRO A 310 -22.07 4.25 -14.78
C PRO A 310 -21.92 5.69 -15.26
N GLU A 311 -22.95 6.52 -15.02
CA GLU A 311 -22.99 7.93 -15.39
C GLU A 311 -22.02 8.76 -14.56
N VAL A 312 -22.05 8.59 -13.24
CA VAL A 312 -21.14 9.30 -12.33
C VAL A 312 -19.69 8.90 -12.60
N ALA A 313 -19.42 7.59 -12.76
CA ALA A 313 -18.05 7.10 -12.95
C ALA A 313 -17.36 7.63 -14.21
N ARG A 314 -18.14 8.00 -15.25
CA ARG A 314 -17.65 8.59 -16.51
C ARG A 314 -17.83 10.11 -16.58
N GLY A 315 -18.48 10.68 -15.60
CA GLY A 315 -18.82 12.10 -15.53
C GLY A 315 -17.66 13.03 -15.14
N PRO A 316 -17.98 14.26 -14.76
CA PRO A 316 -17.04 15.23 -14.24
C PRO A 316 -16.31 14.72 -12.98
N LEU A 317 -15.12 15.27 -12.70
CA LEU A 317 -14.25 14.80 -11.63
C LEU A 317 -14.84 15.10 -10.24
N GLY A 318 -15.46 16.27 -10.09
CA GLY A 318 -16.02 16.75 -8.81
C GLY A 318 -17.03 15.81 -8.19
N PRO A 319 -18.10 15.41 -8.89
CA PRO A 319 -19.10 14.45 -8.37
C PRO A 319 -18.51 13.10 -7.95
N ILE A 320 -17.54 12.56 -8.69
CA ILE A 320 -16.86 11.31 -8.32
C ILE A 320 -16.08 11.49 -7.01
N ALA A 321 -15.31 12.58 -6.89
CA ALA A 321 -14.53 12.88 -5.70
C ALA A 321 -15.43 13.13 -4.48
N MET A 322 -16.57 13.79 -4.68
CA MET A 322 -17.54 14.06 -3.61
C MET A 322 -18.21 12.79 -3.12
N GLU A 323 -18.61 11.90 -4.02
CA GLU A 323 -19.17 10.61 -3.64
C GLU A 323 -18.17 9.76 -2.87
N ASN A 324 -16.88 9.77 -3.30
CA ASN A 324 -15.81 9.12 -2.55
C ASN A 324 -15.67 9.70 -1.15
N ARG A 325 -15.65 11.03 -1.02
CA ARG A 325 -15.57 11.71 0.28
C ARG A 325 -16.73 11.34 1.19
N ARG A 326 -17.96 11.39 0.67
CA ARG A 326 -19.19 11.06 1.41
C ARG A 326 -19.12 9.63 1.95
N CYS A 327 -18.84 8.65 1.09
CA CYS A 327 -18.76 7.24 1.45
C CYS A 327 -17.66 6.97 2.49
N LEU A 328 -16.47 7.55 2.32
CA LEU A 328 -15.39 7.39 3.28
C LEU A 328 -15.71 8.04 4.63
N THR A 329 -16.28 9.22 4.65
CA THR A 329 -16.65 9.91 5.90
C THR A 329 -17.64 9.07 6.70
N GLU A 330 -18.65 8.52 6.04
CA GLU A 330 -19.67 7.68 6.68
C GLU A 330 -19.10 6.36 7.24
N GLN A 331 -18.15 5.73 6.53
CA GLN A 331 -17.62 4.40 6.87
C GLN A 331 -16.38 4.43 7.77
N SER A 332 -15.75 5.59 7.96
CA SER A 332 -14.49 5.71 8.70
C SER A 332 -14.65 6.16 10.14
N THR A 333 -15.87 6.25 10.66
CA THR A 333 -16.12 6.51 12.09
C THR A 333 -15.71 5.31 12.94
N GLU A 334 -15.38 5.52 14.21
CA GLU A 334 -15.03 4.44 15.13
C GLU A 334 -16.16 3.39 15.23
N GLY A 335 -17.42 3.86 15.33
CA GLY A 335 -18.59 2.98 15.40
C GLY A 335 -18.72 2.07 14.17
N GLN A 336 -18.50 2.60 12.95
CA GLN A 336 -18.57 1.81 11.71
C GLN A 336 -17.39 0.84 11.58
N VAL A 337 -16.19 1.23 12.02
CA VAL A 337 -15.02 0.34 12.06
C VAL A 337 -15.26 -0.81 13.03
N LEU A 338 -15.79 -0.55 14.22
CA LEU A 338 -16.18 -1.58 15.18
C LEU A 338 -17.30 -2.47 14.65
N ALA A 339 -18.33 -1.90 14.03
CA ALA A 339 -19.42 -2.68 13.42
C ALA A 339 -18.90 -3.65 12.34
N PHE A 340 -17.96 -3.21 11.50
CA PHE A 340 -17.33 -4.07 10.49
C PHE A 340 -16.49 -5.16 11.13
N LEU A 341 -15.67 -4.86 12.13
CA LEU A 341 -14.84 -5.84 12.85
C LEU A 341 -15.70 -6.90 13.55
N ARG A 342 -16.78 -6.50 14.21
CA ARG A 342 -17.75 -7.43 14.85
C ARG A 342 -18.42 -8.33 13.83
N LYS A 343 -18.81 -7.76 12.68
CA LYS A 343 -19.35 -8.54 11.56
C LYS A 343 -18.35 -9.61 11.12
N LEU A 344 -17.08 -9.26 10.92
CA LEU A 344 -16.04 -10.25 10.58
C LEU A 344 -15.85 -11.31 11.68
N ARG A 345 -15.99 -10.91 12.93
CA ARG A 345 -15.79 -11.80 14.10
C ARG A 345 -16.79 -12.95 14.16
N VAL A 346 -18.04 -12.68 13.80
CA VAL A 346 -19.12 -13.70 13.81
C VAL A 346 -19.11 -14.59 12.58
N MET A 347 -18.35 -14.25 11.53
CA MET A 347 -18.23 -15.08 10.33
C MET A 347 -17.38 -16.33 10.62
N PRO A 348 -17.60 -17.46 9.91
CA PRO A 348 -16.71 -18.62 9.99
C PRO A 348 -15.26 -18.25 9.68
N LYS A 349 -14.27 -18.92 10.31
CA LYS A 349 -12.83 -18.60 10.14
C LYS A 349 -12.40 -18.36 8.68
N PRO A 350 -12.77 -19.21 7.69
CA PRO A 350 -12.36 -18.98 6.30
C PRO A 350 -12.94 -17.71 5.68
N SER A 351 -14.09 -17.23 6.16
CA SER A 351 -14.80 -16.06 5.65
C SER A 351 -14.46 -14.75 6.40
N ARG A 352 -13.61 -14.81 7.43
CA ARG A 352 -13.17 -13.63 8.21
C ARG A 352 -12.20 -12.73 7.46
N ASP A 353 -11.86 -13.09 6.25
CA ASP A 353 -10.99 -12.29 5.39
C ASP A 353 -11.75 -11.05 4.91
N PRO A 354 -11.28 -9.81 5.24
CA PRO A 354 -11.94 -8.59 4.78
C PRO A 354 -12.07 -8.48 3.25
N SER A 355 -11.17 -9.12 2.51
CA SER A 355 -11.20 -9.15 1.04
C SER A 355 -12.35 -9.99 0.46
N MET A 356 -12.93 -10.87 1.29
CA MET A 356 -14.11 -11.68 0.92
C MET A 356 -15.43 -10.92 1.14
N VAL A 357 -15.39 -9.78 1.80
CA VAL A 357 -16.55 -8.89 1.93
C VAL A 357 -16.58 -7.99 0.72
N VAL A 358 -17.39 -8.33 -0.27
CA VAL A 358 -17.61 -7.53 -1.47
C VAL A 358 -18.97 -6.86 -1.36
N CYS A 359 -19.00 -5.55 -1.55
CA CYS A 359 -20.24 -4.76 -1.53
C CYS A 359 -20.44 -4.05 -2.87
N GLY A 360 -21.67 -3.80 -3.24
CA GLY A 360 -22.05 -3.06 -4.45
C GLY A 360 -22.96 -3.85 -5.37
N GLU A 361 -23.01 -3.46 -6.63
CA GLU A 361 -23.80 -4.15 -7.64
C GLU A 361 -23.05 -5.41 -8.16
N PRO A 362 -23.76 -6.51 -8.46
CA PRO A 362 -23.13 -7.73 -8.94
C PRO A 362 -22.36 -7.60 -10.25
N ASP A 363 -22.67 -6.59 -11.05
CA ASP A 363 -22.02 -6.29 -12.31
C ASP A 363 -21.00 -5.15 -12.20
N ALA A 364 -20.79 -4.59 -11.01
CA ALA A 364 -19.84 -3.52 -10.81
C ALA A 364 -18.40 -3.98 -11.09
N LEU A 365 -17.60 -3.07 -11.65
CA LEU A 365 -16.16 -3.23 -11.71
C LEU A 365 -15.57 -2.93 -10.34
N LEU A 366 -14.86 -3.89 -9.76
CA LEU A 366 -14.14 -3.69 -8.50
C LEU A 366 -12.80 -3.01 -8.77
N MET A 367 -12.53 -1.92 -8.06
CA MET A 367 -11.28 -1.15 -8.12
C MET A 367 -10.69 -1.01 -6.72
N PRO A 368 -9.77 -1.88 -6.30
CA PRO A 368 -9.04 -1.70 -5.05
C PRO A 368 -8.12 -0.47 -5.10
N PHE A 369 -8.22 0.36 -4.07
CA PHE A 369 -7.46 1.59 -3.93
C PHE A 369 -6.88 1.70 -2.53
N THR A 370 -5.57 1.83 -2.41
CA THR A 370 -4.92 2.05 -1.13
C THR A 370 -4.08 3.32 -1.17
N ASN A 371 -4.11 4.09 -0.09
CA ASN A 371 -3.41 5.36 0.00
C ASN A 371 -2.49 5.38 1.22
N TRP A 372 -1.17 5.43 0.97
CA TRP A 372 -0.12 5.43 1.99
C TRP A 372 0.40 6.82 2.34
N THR A 373 -0.19 7.88 1.78
CA THR A 373 0.26 9.26 2.02
C THR A 373 0.39 9.60 3.50
N ARG A 374 -0.53 9.10 4.35
CA ARG A 374 -0.49 9.32 5.80
C ARG A 374 0.71 8.66 6.50
N ALA A 375 1.32 7.66 5.89
CA ALA A 375 2.50 7.00 6.46
C ALA A 375 3.78 7.84 6.27
N GLU A 376 3.75 8.83 5.39
CA GLU A 376 4.84 9.78 5.10
C GLU A 376 6.21 9.13 4.89
N PHE A 377 6.24 7.98 4.19
CA PHE A 377 7.45 7.17 4.04
C PHE A 377 8.66 7.95 3.53
N PHE A 378 8.48 8.88 2.59
CA PHE A 378 9.57 9.72 2.08
C PHE A 378 10.21 10.60 3.16
N LYS A 379 9.44 11.02 4.18
CA LYS A 379 9.91 11.91 5.25
C LYS A 379 10.40 11.15 6.47
N THR A 380 9.85 9.96 6.73
CA THR A 380 10.13 9.19 7.95
C THR A 380 11.34 8.28 7.85
N ALA A 381 11.78 7.96 6.63
CA ALA A 381 12.95 7.13 6.40
C ALA A 381 14.21 8.00 6.25
N ASP A 382 14.95 8.18 7.34
CA ASP A 382 16.22 8.89 7.38
C ASP A 382 17.38 7.91 7.61
N PHE A 383 18.14 7.67 6.55
CA PHE A 383 19.34 6.84 6.53
C PHE A 383 20.63 7.68 6.51
N GLY A 384 20.56 8.96 6.81
CA GLY A 384 21.70 9.87 6.86
C GLY A 384 22.91 9.31 7.60
N PRO A 385 22.74 8.66 8.79
CA PRO A 385 23.87 8.05 9.49
C PRO A 385 24.62 6.93 8.73
N ALA A 386 24.00 6.32 7.71
CA ALA A 386 24.64 5.29 6.87
C ALA A 386 25.21 5.86 5.58
N VAL A 387 25.12 7.14 5.30
CA VAL A 387 25.66 7.72 4.06
C VAL A 387 27.19 7.66 4.09
N VAL A 388 27.75 6.94 3.14
CA VAL A 388 29.21 6.88 2.87
C VAL A 388 29.59 7.96 1.88
N ARG A 389 28.75 8.16 0.86
CA ARG A 389 28.93 9.20 -0.13
C ARG A 389 27.58 9.78 -0.54
N ALA A 390 27.42 11.07 -0.34
CA ALA A 390 26.23 11.78 -0.80
C ALA A 390 26.17 11.84 -2.33
N GLY A 391 24.98 11.76 -2.88
CA GLY A 391 24.73 11.98 -4.29
C GLY A 391 25.02 13.42 -4.72
N ASP A 392 24.80 13.71 -6.00
CA ASP A 392 25.01 15.06 -6.55
C ASP A 392 24.03 16.05 -5.93
N ILE A 393 24.52 16.84 -4.96
CA ILE A 393 23.75 17.84 -4.21
C ILE A 393 23.11 18.88 -5.14
N ASN A 394 23.72 19.17 -6.29
CA ASN A 394 23.18 20.14 -7.25
C ASN A 394 21.97 19.60 -8.02
N LYS A 395 21.84 18.29 -8.11
CA LYS A 395 20.71 17.59 -8.73
C LYS A 395 19.73 17.04 -7.69
N ALA A 396 20.19 16.86 -6.45
CA ALA A 396 19.39 16.30 -5.38
C ALA A 396 18.40 17.33 -4.85
N ARG A 397 17.12 16.96 -4.84
CA ARG A 397 16.03 17.75 -4.26
C ARG A 397 15.66 17.27 -2.85
N ASN A 398 16.44 16.36 -2.30
CA ASN A 398 16.25 15.69 -1.00
C ASN A 398 17.53 15.80 -0.15
N MET A 399 17.38 15.63 1.16
CA MET A 399 18.53 15.57 2.06
C MET A 399 19.26 14.22 1.89
N PRO A 400 20.60 14.18 2.05
CA PRO A 400 21.36 12.93 2.02
C PRO A 400 20.77 11.89 3.00
N GLY A 401 20.69 10.64 2.55
CA GLY A 401 20.11 9.55 3.33
C GLY A 401 18.58 9.48 3.31
N THR A 402 17.91 10.37 2.56
CA THR A 402 16.47 10.27 2.35
C THR A 402 16.14 9.67 0.97
N MET A 403 15.09 8.87 0.90
CA MET A 403 14.74 8.17 -0.35
C MET A 403 14.19 9.13 -1.41
N VAL A 404 14.53 8.88 -2.67
CA VAL A 404 14.00 9.61 -3.84
C VAL A 404 12.79 8.93 -4.46
N TYR A 405 12.69 7.62 -4.29
CA TYR A 405 11.58 6.80 -4.80
C TYR A 405 11.44 5.53 -3.96
N HIS A 406 10.23 5.00 -3.87
CA HIS A 406 9.99 3.66 -3.33
C HIS A 406 8.82 2.99 -4.03
N HIS A 407 8.79 1.68 -3.97
CA HIS A 407 7.65 0.90 -4.39
C HIS A 407 7.55 -0.40 -3.58
N ALA A 408 6.35 -0.95 -3.53
CA ALA A 408 6.12 -2.30 -3.06
C ALA A 408 5.54 -3.15 -4.20
N SER A 409 6.00 -4.37 -4.30
CA SER A 409 5.49 -5.35 -5.26
C SER A 409 5.29 -6.71 -4.60
N SER A 410 4.26 -7.44 -5.04
CA SER A 410 4.11 -8.83 -4.64
C SER A 410 5.23 -9.68 -5.23
N MET A 411 5.79 -10.58 -4.42
CA MET A 411 6.78 -11.55 -4.88
C MET A 411 6.18 -12.57 -5.86
N ARG A 412 4.85 -12.67 -5.89
CA ARG A 412 4.10 -13.52 -6.84
C ARG A 412 3.09 -12.67 -7.60
N GLU A 413 3.19 -12.69 -8.91
CA GLU A 413 2.22 -12.03 -9.77
C GLU A 413 0.88 -12.77 -9.79
N SER A 414 -0.21 -12.03 -9.79
CA SER A 414 -1.56 -12.58 -9.91
C SER A 414 -2.35 -11.79 -10.95
N ARG A 415 -2.95 -12.49 -11.90
CA ARG A 415 -3.87 -11.87 -12.87
C ARG A 415 -5.14 -11.33 -12.23
N ALA A 416 -5.46 -11.80 -11.02
CA ALA A 416 -6.58 -11.28 -10.23
C ALA A 416 -6.28 -9.89 -9.63
N ALA A 417 -5.00 -9.52 -9.50
CA ALA A 417 -4.59 -8.18 -9.09
C ALA A 417 -4.74 -7.21 -10.28
N ARG A 418 -5.98 -6.78 -10.53
CA ARG A 418 -6.35 -5.86 -11.61
C ARG A 418 -7.16 -4.70 -11.09
N ASN A 419 -7.08 -3.58 -11.79
CA ASN A 419 -7.69 -2.31 -11.41
C ASN A 419 -7.26 -1.84 -10.01
N VAL A 420 -6.06 -2.26 -9.58
CA VAL A 420 -5.49 -1.91 -8.27
C VAL A 420 -4.66 -0.65 -8.40
N ILE A 421 -4.87 0.28 -7.47
CA ILE A 421 -4.06 1.50 -7.36
C ILE A 421 -3.48 1.59 -5.95
N VAL A 422 -2.20 1.88 -5.90
CA VAL A 422 -1.47 2.18 -4.67
C VAL A 422 -0.92 3.59 -4.77
N VAL A 423 -1.42 4.51 -3.95
CA VAL A 423 -0.79 5.82 -3.77
C VAL A 423 0.35 5.63 -2.77
N LEU A 424 1.58 5.73 -3.25
CA LEU A 424 2.79 5.50 -2.47
C LEU A 424 3.07 6.66 -1.49
N GLY A 425 2.63 7.86 -1.81
CA GLY A 425 2.78 9.05 -0.99
C GLY A 425 3.29 10.26 -1.75
N LYS A 426 3.67 11.27 -1.00
CA LYS A 426 4.29 12.50 -1.48
C LYS A 426 5.80 12.45 -1.28
N ASP A 427 6.56 12.83 -2.32
CA ASP A 427 7.99 13.05 -2.21
C ASP A 427 8.33 14.40 -1.52
N HIS A 428 9.61 14.72 -1.45
CA HIS A 428 10.10 15.95 -0.81
C HIS A 428 9.66 17.23 -1.51
N ASN A 429 9.21 17.14 -2.77
CA ASN A 429 8.70 18.27 -3.56
C ASN A 429 7.17 18.27 -3.66
N GLU A 430 6.49 17.53 -2.79
CA GLU A 430 5.02 17.41 -2.74
C GLU A 430 4.43 16.77 -4.02
N GLY A 431 5.25 16.09 -4.83
CA GLY A 431 4.81 15.26 -5.95
C GLY A 431 4.26 13.92 -5.48
N TYR A 432 3.18 13.45 -6.11
CA TYR A 432 2.57 12.16 -5.79
C TYR A 432 3.12 11.05 -6.64
N TRP A 433 3.42 9.95 -5.99
CA TRP A 433 3.79 8.69 -6.60
C TRP A 433 2.66 7.67 -6.46
N LEU A 434 2.26 7.05 -7.57
CA LEU A 434 1.26 6.00 -7.58
C LEU A 434 1.77 4.81 -8.41
N THR A 435 1.34 3.61 -8.02
CA THR A 435 1.49 2.40 -8.85
C THR A 435 0.11 1.90 -9.23
N GLY A 436 -0.09 1.60 -10.50
CA GLY A 436 -1.33 1.03 -11.02
C GLY A 436 -1.10 -0.33 -11.65
N MET A 437 -1.98 -1.29 -11.38
CA MET A 437 -2.10 -2.58 -12.06
C MET A 437 -3.39 -2.56 -12.88
N LEU A 438 -3.31 -2.10 -14.11
CA LEU A 438 -4.48 -1.79 -14.94
C LEU A 438 -4.44 -2.51 -16.29
N LEU A 439 -5.60 -2.58 -16.91
CA LEU A 439 -5.71 -3.05 -18.28
C LEU A 439 -5.14 -2.00 -19.27
N PRO A 440 -4.58 -2.40 -20.41
CA PRO A 440 -4.01 -1.47 -21.39
C PRO A 440 -4.94 -0.31 -21.80
N PRO A 441 -6.27 -0.50 -22.03
CA PRO A 441 -7.17 0.62 -22.34
C PRO A 441 -7.27 1.67 -21.22
N ALA A 442 -7.17 1.26 -19.95
CA ALA A 442 -7.21 2.22 -18.83
C ALA A 442 -5.94 3.09 -18.81
N TRP A 443 -4.78 2.53 -19.15
CA TRP A 443 -3.55 3.28 -19.30
C TRP A 443 -3.62 4.34 -20.40
N VAL A 444 -4.30 4.03 -21.51
CA VAL A 444 -4.55 5.03 -22.56
C VAL A 444 -5.40 6.19 -22.03
N GLN A 445 -6.42 5.93 -21.21
CA GLN A 445 -7.24 6.98 -20.62
C GLN A 445 -6.46 7.81 -19.59
N ILE A 446 -5.63 7.17 -18.76
CA ILE A 446 -4.76 7.90 -17.83
C ILE A 446 -3.79 8.79 -18.59
N GLN A 447 -3.17 8.29 -19.69
CA GLN A 447 -2.27 9.12 -20.50
C GLN A 447 -2.98 10.34 -21.09
N LYS A 448 -4.23 10.19 -21.55
CA LYS A 448 -5.03 11.33 -22.02
C LYS A 448 -5.26 12.36 -20.93
N GLN A 449 -5.63 11.92 -19.71
CA GLN A 449 -5.83 12.82 -18.58
C GLN A 449 -4.54 13.54 -18.17
N ILE A 450 -3.41 12.83 -18.13
CA ILE A 450 -2.10 13.41 -17.81
C ILE A 450 -1.70 14.47 -18.85
N ASN A 451 -1.94 14.21 -20.12
CA ASN A 451 -1.63 15.17 -21.17
C ASN A 451 -2.41 16.48 -21.03
N THR A 452 -3.66 16.44 -20.56
CA THR A 452 -4.45 17.64 -20.29
C THR A 452 -3.97 18.44 -19.07
N LEU A 453 -3.30 17.79 -18.12
CA LEU A 453 -2.74 18.43 -16.93
C LEU A 453 -1.38 19.11 -17.21
N SER A 454 -0.79 18.82 -18.36
CA SER A 454 0.54 19.33 -18.76
C SER A 454 0.45 20.54 -19.71
N GLN A 455 -0.78 20.90 -20.10
CA GLN A 455 -1.10 22.10 -20.90
C GLN A 455 -1.44 23.28 -19.99
#